data_865547028793968362057e6571b392c8
#
_entry.id   865547028793968362057e6571b392c8
#
_cell.length_a   1.000
_cell.length_b   1.000
_cell.length_c   1.000
_cell.angle_alpha   90.00
_cell.angle_beta   90.00
_cell.angle_gamma   90.00
#
_symmetry.space_group_name_H-M   'P 1'
#
loop_
_entity.id
_entity.type
_entity.pdbx_description
1 polymer ?
#
loop_
_entity_poly.entity_id
_entity_poly.type
_entity_poly.pdbx_seq_one_letter_code
_entity_poly.pdbx_strand_id
1 'polypeptide(L)'
;MEKLAKDYDVEKVLNVASYAHMYVFEFDGKIVGTGSISSFWGSETESILLCIFVLPEFHGKGIGRKIINTLETDEFYVRASRIEIPASITATEFYRKFGYDYKNGVKKLDDENHYRLEKFKGQE
;
A
#
# COMPACT_ATOMS: atom_id res chain seq x y z
N MET A 1 -12.38 14.96 1.45
CA MET A 1 -11.84 14.10 2.50
C MET A 1 -12.87 13.20 3.15
N GLU A 2 -14.09 13.63 3.16
CA GLU A 2 -15.13 12.83 3.81
C GLU A 2 -15.26 11.44 3.22
N LYS A 3 -15.10 11.33 1.90
CA LYS A 3 -15.21 10.03 1.26
C LYS A 3 -14.07 9.09 1.61
N LEU A 4 -12.89 9.65 1.86
CA LEU A 4 -11.78 8.83 2.33
C LEU A 4 -12.05 8.38 3.76
N ALA A 5 -12.56 9.30 4.59
CA ALA A 5 -12.83 8.98 5.98
C ALA A 5 -13.92 7.94 6.12
N LYS A 6 -14.73 7.77 5.10
CA LYS A 6 -15.77 6.77 5.13
C LYS A 6 -15.23 5.36 5.24
N ASP A 7 -14.08 5.11 4.58
CA ASP A 7 -13.48 3.78 4.56
C ASP A 7 -12.23 3.68 5.42
N TYR A 8 -11.70 4.82 5.85
CA TYR A 8 -10.52 4.86 6.70
C TYR A 8 -10.78 5.71 7.92
N ASP A 9 -10.27 5.25 9.04
CA ASP A 9 -10.24 6.04 10.26
C ASP A 9 -9.29 7.22 10.01
N VAL A 10 -9.83 8.46 10.13
CA VAL A 10 -9.02 9.66 9.88
C VAL A 10 -7.83 9.73 10.82
N GLU A 11 -8.04 9.36 12.06
CA GLU A 11 -6.97 9.37 13.05
C GLU A 11 -5.85 8.41 12.66
N LYS A 12 -6.22 7.24 12.14
CA LYS A 12 -5.24 6.25 11.69
C LYS A 12 -4.44 6.79 10.50
N VAL A 13 -5.10 7.45 9.58
CA VAL A 13 -4.41 8.03 8.42
C VAL A 13 -3.42 9.09 8.85
N LEU A 14 -3.82 9.98 9.76
CA LEU A 14 -2.92 11.01 10.26
C LEU A 14 -1.75 10.41 11.01
N ASN A 15 -2.00 9.35 11.77
CA ASN A 15 -0.95 8.68 12.51
C ASN A 15 0.08 8.06 11.57
N VAL A 16 -0.38 7.42 10.51
CA VAL A 16 0.53 6.83 9.52
C VAL A 16 1.37 7.93 8.87
N ALA A 17 0.76 9.05 8.52
CA ALA A 17 1.48 10.14 7.87
C ALA A 17 2.59 10.73 8.75
N SER A 18 2.52 10.52 10.07
CA SER A 18 3.54 11.05 10.96
C SER A 18 4.86 10.30 10.88
N TYR A 19 4.88 9.07 10.34
CA TYR A 19 6.11 8.28 10.26
C TYR A 19 6.34 7.66 8.89
N ALA A 20 5.48 7.95 7.93
CA ALA A 20 5.56 7.35 6.60
C ALA A 20 5.51 8.43 5.55
N HIS A 21 5.92 8.06 4.34
CA HIS A 21 5.73 8.94 3.19
C HIS A 21 4.36 8.64 2.60
N MET A 22 3.43 9.59 2.72
CA MET A 22 2.07 9.40 2.25
C MET A 22 1.84 10.22 0.99
N TYR A 23 1.25 9.59 -0.01
CA TYR A 23 0.92 10.23 -1.28
C TYR A 23 -0.60 10.26 -1.42
N VAL A 24 -1.11 11.39 -1.90
CA VAL A 24 -2.53 11.53 -2.21
C VAL A 24 -2.66 11.78 -3.70
N PHE A 25 -3.72 11.24 -4.27
CA PHE A 25 -3.95 11.34 -5.70
C PHE A 25 -5.24 12.10 -5.94
N GLU A 26 -5.14 13.17 -6.73
CA GLU A 26 -6.27 14.05 -7.01
C GLU A 26 -6.72 13.92 -8.44
N PHE A 27 -8.02 14.06 -8.64
CA PHE A 27 -8.59 14.17 -9.96
C PHE A 27 -9.67 15.22 -9.89
N ASP A 28 -9.53 16.25 -10.70
CA ASP A 28 -10.53 17.32 -10.80
C ASP A 28 -10.80 17.97 -9.44
N GLY A 29 -9.72 18.20 -8.67
CA GLY A 29 -9.81 18.87 -7.38
C GLY A 29 -10.27 17.98 -6.23
N LYS A 30 -10.41 16.69 -6.47
CA LYS A 30 -10.92 15.77 -5.48
C LYS A 30 -9.89 14.66 -5.21
N ILE A 31 -9.69 14.32 -3.95
CA ILE A 31 -8.77 13.23 -3.62
C ILE A 31 -9.47 11.92 -3.93
N VAL A 32 -8.89 11.14 -4.85
CA VAL A 32 -9.49 9.90 -5.32
C VAL A 32 -8.73 8.66 -4.86
N GLY A 33 -7.53 8.83 -4.30
CA GLY A 33 -6.78 7.69 -3.80
C GLY A 33 -5.64 8.12 -2.90
N THR A 34 -5.14 7.18 -2.12
CA THR A 34 -3.98 7.38 -1.25
C THR A 34 -3.10 6.15 -1.26
N GLY A 35 -1.86 6.32 -0.86
CA GLY A 35 -0.95 5.22 -0.61
C GLY A 35 0.20 5.71 0.23
N SER A 36 0.76 4.85 1.07
CA SER A 36 1.89 5.26 1.88
C SER A 36 2.91 4.13 1.98
N ILE A 37 4.14 4.50 2.33
CA ILE A 37 5.22 3.55 2.50
C ILE A 37 6.08 4.01 3.67
N SER A 38 6.53 3.07 4.48
CA SER A 38 7.43 3.38 5.58
C SER A 38 8.39 2.22 5.77
N SER A 39 9.39 2.41 6.65
CA SER A 39 10.25 1.30 7.01
C SER A 39 9.43 0.28 7.79
N PHE A 40 9.77 -1.00 7.64
CA PHE A 40 9.09 -2.07 8.35
C PHE A 40 9.76 -2.21 9.71
N TRP A 41 9.04 -1.76 10.75
CA TRP A 41 9.54 -1.80 12.14
C TRP A 41 10.92 -1.14 12.28
N GLY A 42 11.13 -0.01 11.59
CA GLY A 42 12.39 0.73 11.68
C GLY A 42 13.55 0.13 10.90
N SER A 43 13.29 -0.88 10.10
CA SER A 43 14.34 -1.52 9.31
C SER A 43 14.86 -0.61 8.20
N GLU A 44 16.15 -0.73 7.87
CA GLU A 44 16.72 -0.02 6.74
C GLU A 44 16.67 -0.80 5.44
N THR A 45 16.33 -2.10 5.53
CA THR A 45 16.31 -2.97 4.36
C THR A 45 14.94 -3.53 4.05
N GLU A 46 13.94 -3.25 4.89
CA GLU A 46 12.59 -3.71 4.65
C GLU A 46 11.61 -2.56 4.82
N SER A 47 10.58 -2.55 3.98
CA SER A 47 9.57 -1.50 4.00
C SER A 47 8.19 -2.13 3.92
N ILE A 48 7.17 -1.31 4.22
CA ILE A 48 5.80 -1.78 4.21
C ILE A 48 4.93 -0.74 3.53
N LEU A 49 4.01 -1.20 2.68
CA LEU A 49 3.02 -0.33 2.05
C LEU A 49 1.76 -0.34 2.91
N LEU A 50 1.19 0.83 3.14
CA LEU A 50 0.03 1.00 4.01
C LEU A 50 -0.95 1.99 3.42
N CYS A 51 -2.18 1.93 3.89
CA CYS A 51 -3.21 2.93 3.57
C CYS A 51 -3.42 3.13 2.07
N ILE A 52 -3.35 2.04 1.31
CA ILE A 52 -3.63 2.11 -0.12
C ILE A 52 -5.15 2.05 -0.30
N PHE A 53 -5.68 3.09 -0.91
CA PHE A 53 -7.12 3.22 -1.05
C PHE A 53 -7.47 3.97 -2.32
N VAL A 54 -8.50 3.52 -3.02
CA VAL A 54 -9.05 4.18 -4.21
C VAL A 54 -10.55 4.30 -3.98
N LEU A 55 -11.11 5.49 -4.24
CA LEU A 55 -12.55 5.67 -4.14
C LEU A 55 -13.25 4.66 -5.05
N PRO A 56 -14.36 4.06 -4.59
CA PRO A 56 -15.03 3.04 -5.39
C PRO A 56 -15.41 3.47 -6.80
N GLU A 57 -15.84 4.72 -6.96
CA GLU A 57 -16.25 5.20 -8.29
C GLU A 57 -15.06 5.37 -9.23
N PHE A 58 -13.84 5.25 -8.73
CA PHE A 58 -12.63 5.34 -9.55
C PHE A 58 -11.93 4.00 -9.73
N HIS A 59 -12.55 2.92 -9.28
CA HIS A 59 -11.99 1.60 -9.51
C HIS A 59 -12.01 1.29 -10.99
N GLY A 60 -10.99 0.56 -11.46
CA GLY A 60 -10.90 0.19 -12.86
C GLY A 60 -10.40 1.29 -13.78
N LYS A 61 -9.93 2.41 -13.22
CA LYS A 61 -9.45 3.53 -14.02
C LYS A 61 -7.95 3.74 -13.93
N GLY A 62 -7.23 2.75 -13.42
CA GLY A 62 -5.76 2.82 -13.38
C GLY A 62 -5.20 3.61 -12.20
N ILE A 63 -6.03 4.06 -11.26
CA ILE A 63 -5.55 4.82 -10.10
C ILE A 63 -4.68 3.93 -9.21
N GLY A 64 -5.11 2.69 -8.97
CA GLY A 64 -4.33 1.77 -8.15
C GLY A 64 -2.95 1.51 -8.72
N ARG A 65 -2.85 1.36 -10.04
CA ARG A 65 -1.55 1.17 -10.70
C ARG A 65 -0.67 2.40 -10.51
N LYS A 66 -1.25 3.60 -10.61
CA LYS A 66 -0.48 4.83 -10.40
C LYS A 66 0.03 4.92 -8.97
N ILE A 67 -0.79 4.50 -8.00
CA ILE A 67 -0.38 4.51 -6.61
C ILE A 67 0.83 3.58 -6.42
N ILE A 68 0.73 2.35 -6.90
CA ILE A 68 1.82 1.39 -6.75
C ILE A 68 3.08 1.90 -7.45
N ASN A 69 2.93 2.39 -8.69
CA ASN A 69 4.09 2.90 -9.41
C ASN A 69 4.76 4.06 -8.67
N THR A 70 3.96 4.95 -8.07
CA THR A 70 4.51 6.07 -7.32
C THR A 70 5.25 5.59 -6.08
N LEU A 71 4.63 4.66 -5.32
CA LEU A 71 5.28 4.14 -4.12
C LEU A 71 6.59 3.44 -4.44
N GLU A 72 6.67 2.82 -5.61
CA GLU A 72 7.88 2.09 -6.01
C GLU A 72 9.01 3.01 -6.45
N THR A 73 8.76 4.31 -6.52
CA THR A 73 9.84 5.29 -6.74
C THR A 73 10.30 5.95 -5.46
N ASP A 74 9.61 5.70 -4.36
CA ASP A 74 9.95 6.30 -3.07
C ASP A 74 11.25 5.72 -2.52
N GLU A 75 11.99 6.53 -1.76
CA GLU A 75 13.27 6.07 -1.23
C GLU A 75 13.14 4.85 -0.32
N PHE A 76 12.02 4.72 0.41
CA PHE A 76 11.82 3.54 1.23
C PHE A 76 11.71 2.28 0.38
N TYR A 77 11.13 2.39 -0.82
CA TYR A 77 11.07 1.25 -1.71
C TYR A 77 12.42 0.98 -2.34
N VAL A 78 13.08 2.04 -2.81
CA VAL A 78 14.34 1.89 -3.56
C VAL A 78 15.42 1.25 -2.70
N ARG A 79 15.51 1.64 -1.42
CA ARG A 79 16.55 1.11 -0.54
C ARG A 79 16.20 -0.28 0.01
N ALA A 80 14.93 -0.68 -0.05
CA ALA A 80 14.51 -1.93 0.56
C ALA A 80 14.85 -3.12 -0.32
N SER A 81 15.20 -4.23 0.32
CA SER A 81 15.36 -5.50 -0.38
C SER A 81 14.09 -6.32 -0.27
N ARG A 82 13.21 -5.97 0.68
CA ARG A 82 11.94 -6.67 0.88
C ARG A 82 10.86 -5.66 1.21
N ILE A 83 9.70 -5.82 0.59
CA ILE A 83 8.54 -4.97 0.84
C ILE A 83 7.38 -5.86 1.24
N GLU A 84 6.67 -5.47 2.29
CA GLU A 84 5.49 -6.20 2.74
C GLU A 84 4.25 -5.35 2.53
N ILE A 85 3.12 -5.99 2.28
CA ILE A 85 1.85 -5.29 2.16
C ILE A 85 0.74 -6.13 2.78
N PRO A 86 -0.02 -5.56 3.73
CA PRO A 86 -1.21 -6.23 4.25
C PRO A 86 -2.35 -5.98 3.27
N ALA A 87 -2.77 -7.02 2.57
CA ALA A 87 -3.71 -6.89 1.47
C ALA A 87 -5.11 -7.36 1.89
N SER A 88 -6.12 -6.58 1.54
CA SER A 88 -7.48 -7.04 1.73
C SER A 88 -7.73 -8.25 0.81
N ILE A 89 -8.75 -9.03 1.15
CA ILE A 89 -9.05 -10.22 0.37
C ILE A 89 -9.27 -9.86 -1.10
N THR A 90 -10.01 -8.79 -1.35
CA THR A 90 -10.35 -8.41 -2.72
C THR A 90 -9.19 -7.78 -3.48
N ALA A 91 -8.19 -7.25 -2.79
CA ALA A 91 -7.07 -6.57 -3.45
C ALA A 91 -5.87 -7.48 -3.67
N THR A 92 -5.87 -8.67 -3.10
CA THR A 92 -4.71 -9.56 -3.14
C THR A 92 -4.23 -9.84 -4.57
N GLU A 93 -5.14 -10.20 -5.45
CA GLU A 93 -4.74 -10.54 -6.83
C GLU A 93 -4.23 -9.32 -7.58
N PHE A 94 -4.74 -8.14 -7.25
CA PHE A 94 -4.24 -6.92 -7.85
C PHE A 94 -2.76 -6.72 -7.50
N TYR A 95 -2.42 -6.86 -6.21
CA TYR A 95 -1.03 -6.67 -5.79
C TYR A 95 -0.11 -7.76 -6.35
N ARG A 96 -0.64 -8.96 -6.52
CA ARG A 96 0.18 -10.04 -7.07
C ARG A 96 0.66 -9.72 -8.49
N LYS A 97 -0.10 -8.90 -9.21
CA LYS A 97 0.32 -8.48 -10.56
C LYS A 97 1.57 -7.61 -10.53
N PHE A 98 1.91 -7.05 -9.38
CA PHE A 98 3.10 -6.21 -9.23
C PHE A 98 4.26 -6.95 -8.59
N GLY A 99 4.14 -8.26 -8.47
CA GLY A 99 5.24 -9.07 -7.95
C GLY A 99 5.14 -9.45 -6.49
N TYR A 100 4.08 -9.05 -5.81
CA TYR A 100 3.86 -9.44 -4.43
C TYR A 100 3.22 -10.82 -4.37
N ASP A 101 3.60 -11.62 -3.38
CA ASP A 101 3.01 -12.93 -3.21
C ASP A 101 2.93 -13.23 -1.72
N TYR A 102 2.28 -14.31 -1.38
CA TYR A 102 2.00 -14.64 0.01
C TYR A 102 3.29 -14.76 0.83
N LYS A 103 3.30 -14.10 2.00
CA LYS A 103 4.45 -14.10 2.88
C LYS A 103 4.75 -15.55 3.32
N ASN A 104 5.99 -15.96 3.12
CA ASN A 104 6.42 -17.32 3.43
C ASN A 104 5.59 -18.38 2.70
N GLY A 105 4.91 -17.99 1.62
CA GLY A 105 4.07 -18.92 0.88
C GLY A 105 2.77 -19.28 1.59
N VAL A 106 2.43 -18.57 2.67
CA VAL A 106 1.26 -18.93 3.48
C VAL A 106 0.05 -18.07 3.12
N LYS A 107 -0.98 -18.71 2.59
CA LYS A 107 -2.23 -18.03 2.27
C LYS A 107 -3.17 -18.18 3.46
N LYS A 108 -3.03 -17.26 4.41
CA LYS A 108 -3.82 -17.28 5.62
C LYS A 108 -4.11 -15.87 6.08
N LEU A 109 -5.36 -15.60 6.45
CA LEU A 109 -5.74 -14.28 6.94
C LEU A 109 -5.15 -14.03 8.32
N ASP A 110 -4.72 -12.79 8.53
CA ASP A 110 -4.23 -12.38 9.85
C ASP A 110 -5.42 -11.90 10.71
N ASP A 111 -5.11 -11.36 11.88
CA ASP A 111 -6.14 -10.94 12.83
C ASP A 111 -7.03 -9.83 12.30
N GLU A 112 -6.59 -9.13 11.27
CA GLU A 112 -7.35 -8.02 10.71
C GLU A 112 -7.93 -8.38 9.34
N ASN A 113 -7.97 -9.67 9.03
CA ASN A 113 -8.52 -10.18 7.77
C ASN A 113 -7.74 -9.71 6.55
N HIS A 114 -6.43 -9.58 6.69
CA HIS A 114 -5.54 -9.30 5.58
C HIS A 114 -4.71 -10.52 5.24
N TYR A 115 -4.44 -10.70 3.96
CA TYR A 115 -3.36 -11.60 3.54
C TYR A 115 -2.09 -10.80 3.57
N ARG A 116 -1.05 -11.34 4.19
CA ARG A 116 0.25 -10.69 4.17
C ARG A 116 0.97 -11.08 2.90
N LEU A 117 1.35 -10.11 2.11
CA LEU A 117 2.10 -10.33 0.87
C LEU A 117 3.48 -9.72 1.01
N GLU A 118 4.42 -10.24 0.25
CA GLU A 118 5.79 -9.71 0.28
C GLU A 118 6.38 -9.77 -1.12
N LYS A 119 7.38 -8.92 -1.34
CA LYS A 119 8.10 -8.87 -2.60
C LYS A 119 9.57 -8.67 -2.28
N PHE A 120 10.40 -9.51 -2.86
CA PHE A 120 11.85 -9.40 -2.69
C PHE A 120 12.43 -8.75 -3.94
N LYS A 121 13.39 -7.84 -3.73
CA LYS A 121 14.03 -7.10 -4.81
C LYS A 121 15.51 -7.38 -4.83
N GLY A 122 16.11 -7.06 -6.00
CA GLY A 122 17.56 -7.06 -6.07
C GLY A 122 18.20 -8.43 -6.00
N GLN A 123 17.49 -9.42 -6.44
CA GLN A 123 17.97 -10.79 -6.36
C GLN A 123 18.68 -11.25 -7.63
N GLU A 124 18.81 -10.40 -8.59
CA GLU A 124 19.45 -10.75 -9.86
C GLU A 124 20.88 -11.16 -9.68
#